data_23f021a98a72bbc190305909db760738
#
_entry.id   23f021a98a72bbc190305909db760738
#
_cell.length_a   1.000
_cell.length_b   1.000
_cell.length_c   1.000
_cell.angle_alpha   90.00
_cell.angle_beta   90.00
_cell.angle_gamma   90.00
#
_symmetry.space_group_name_H-M   'P 1'
#
loop_
_entity.id
_entity.type
_entity.pdbx_description
1 polymer ?
#
loop_
_entity_poly.entity_id
_entity_poly.type
_entity_poly.pdbx_seq_one_letter_code
_entity_poly.pdbx_strand_id
1 'polypeptide(L)'
;MNPETEPVVEVTDLFRKFGTRTVINGISLKVHRGETLVIMGGSGCGKSTLLRHIIGVMKPTSGSVKIFGDEITALNGREIDAVRRRFGMLFQSGALLASLTVGENVALPLLQHTDMTAEEVQDIVTQKLQMVGLNGFENLKPAEISGGMRKRVGLARALALDPELLFSDEPTSGLDPIMTAVVDKLTLELTHGSNLTAVVVTHDMTSAFRIATRMIMLGRGSIIAQGTPDEIRTSPDPEVQQFINGEPDGPMPLNLSQDDHAHHPHVKARPLVSARHRFRHKIP
;
A
#
# COMPACT_ATOMS: atom_id res chain seq x y z
N MET A 1 17.65 24.33 -11.17
CA MET A 1 17.00 23.70 -9.98
C MET A 1 17.84 22.49 -9.63
N ASN A 2 18.13 22.30 -8.36
CA ASN A 2 18.95 21.16 -7.91
C ASN A 2 18.07 19.91 -7.94
N PRO A 3 18.38 18.82 -8.67
CA PRO A 3 17.56 17.62 -8.77
C PRO A 3 17.33 16.92 -7.41
N GLU A 4 18.15 17.22 -6.41
CA GLU A 4 17.97 16.69 -5.03
C GLU A 4 16.81 17.36 -4.26
N THR A 5 16.25 18.48 -4.76
CA THR A 5 15.18 19.22 -4.08
C THR A 5 13.80 19.03 -4.71
N GLU A 6 13.71 18.42 -5.90
CA GLU A 6 12.41 18.17 -6.53
C GLU A 6 11.70 16.98 -5.90
N PRO A 7 10.41 17.15 -5.53
CA PRO A 7 9.64 16.02 -4.99
C PRO A 7 9.39 14.97 -6.06
N VAL A 8 9.52 13.70 -5.71
CA VAL A 8 9.17 12.58 -6.60
C VAL A 8 7.65 12.34 -6.63
N VAL A 9 6.94 12.73 -5.56
CA VAL A 9 5.48 12.78 -5.50
C VAL A 9 5.06 14.15 -4.97
N GLU A 10 4.11 14.79 -5.64
CA GLU A 10 3.49 16.02 -5.19
C GLU A 10 1.97 15.90 -5.29
N VAL A 11 1.31 16.06 -4.15
CA VAL A 11 -0.17 16.07 -4.04
C VAL A 11 -0.56 17.49 -3.65
N THR A 12 -1.49 18.10 -4.39
CA THR A 12 -1.93 19.48 -4.17
C THR A 12 -3.44 19.53 -4.05
N ASP A 13 -3.93 20.01 -2.91
CA ASP A 13 -5.35 20.26 -2.59
C ASP A 13 -6.28 19.13 -3.03
N LEU A 14 -5.88 17.90 -2.70
CA LEU A 14 -6.60 16.70 -3.10
C LEU A 14 -7.89 16.54 -2.33
N PHE A 15 -8.99 16.45 -3.07
CA PHE A 15 -10.32 16.15 -2.52
C PHE A 15 -10.91 14.90 -3.13
N ARG A 16 -11.58 14.08 -2.29
CA ARG A 16 -12.38 12.96 -2.77
C ARG A 16 -13.69 12.86 -2.02
N LYS A 17 -14.80 12.87 -2.79
CA LYS A 17 -16.14 12.62 -2.28
C LYS A 17 -16.74 11.35 -2.90
N PHE A 18 -17.46 10.59 -2.10
CA PHE A 18 -18.30 9.48 -2.54
C PHE A 18 -19.75 9.81 -2.15
N GLY A 19 -20.55 10.24 -3.11
CA GLY A 19 -21.86 10.82 -2.83
C GLY A 19 -21.72 12.07 -1.94
N THR A 20 -22.34 12.05 -0.76
CA THR A 20 -22.28 13.14 0.22
C THR A 20 -21.06 13.05 1.17
N ARG A 21 -20.42 11.87 1.25
CA ARG A 21 -19.30 11.64 2.18
C ARG A 21 -17.99 12.14 1.60
N THR A 22 -17.33 13.06 2.29
CA THR A 22 -15.95 13.48 1.98
C THR A 22 -14.98 12.52 2.66
N VAL A 23 -14.13 11.84 1.87
CA VAL A 23 -13.13 10.87 2.37
C VAL A 23 -11.72 11.46 2.37
N ILE A 24 -11.40 12.31 1.40
CA ILE A 24 -10.17 13.11 1.38
C ILE A 24 -10.59 14.57 1.33
N ASN A 25 -10.01 15.39 2.20
CA ASN A 25 -10.43 16.75 2.44
C ASN A 25 -9.22 17.71 2.41
N GLY A 26 -8.79 18.12 1.22
CA GLY A 26 -7.74 19.12 1.03
C GLY A 26 -6.35 18.64 1.42
N ILE A 27 -5.98 17.41 1.06
CA ILE A 27 -4.64 16.89 1.35
C ILE A 27 -3.62 17.47 0.37
N SER A 28 -2.57 18.11 0.93
CA SER A 28 -1.37 18.51 0.20
C SER A 28 -0.14 17.90 0.88
N LEU A 29 0.70 17.20 0.11
CA LEU A 29 1.95 16.61 0.61
C LEU A 29 2.98 16.50 -0.52
N LYS A 30 4.25 16.40 -0.13
CA LYS A 30 5.36 16.13 -1.03
C LYS A 30 6.16 14.94 -0.50
N VAL A 31 6.69 14.12 -1.42
CA VAL A 31 7.63 13.05 -1.10
C VAL A 31 8.93 13.36 -1.80
N HIS A 32 10.03 13.40 -1.06
CA HIS A 32 11.35 13.71 -1.60
C HIS A 32 12.12 12.44 -1.94
N ARG A 33 13.10 12.58 -2.83
CA ARG A 33 13.93 11.44 -3.26
C ARG A 33 14.70 10.85 -2.06
N GLY A 34 14.72 9.52 -1.98
CA GLY A 34 15.44 8.78 -0.93
C GLY A 34 14.77 8.80 0.45
N GLU A 35 13.57 9.42 0.61
CA GLU A 35 12.86 9.33 1.89
C GLU A 35 11.96 8.08 1.97
N THR A 36 11.75 7.60 3.17
CA THR A 36 10.68 6.66 3.51
C THR A 36 9.57 7.43 4.22
N LEU A 37 8.53 7.81 3.45
CA LEU A 37 7.34 8.44 4.00
C LEU A 37 6.37 7.38 4.51
N VAL A 38 6.05 7.39 5.79
CA VAL A 38 4.98 6.55 6.35
C VAL A 38 3.70 7.36 6.53
N ILE A 39 2.60 6.86 5.98
CA ILE A 39 1.25 7.41 6.14
C ILE A 39 0.48 6.51 7.11
N MET A 40 0.15 7.03 8.27
CA MET A 40 -0.55 6.34 9.35
C MET A 40 -1.90 6.99 9.66
N GLY A 41 -2.69 6.37 10.54
CA GLY A 41 -3.98 6.88 10.99
C GLY A 41 -5.02 5.79 11.19
N GLY A 42 -6.13 6.11 11.81
CA GLY A 42 -7.20 5.18 12.15
C GLY A 42 -7.84 4.49 10.95
N SER A 43 -8.61 3.44 11.22
CA SER A 43 -9.38 2.75 10.16
C SER A 43 -10.38 3.71 9.51
N GLY A 44 -10.48 3.67 8.19
CA GLY A 44 -11.42 4.52 7.44
C GLY A 44 -11.03 6.00 7.29
N CYS A 45 -9.88 6.46 7.81
CA CYS A 45 -9.44 7.86 7.69
C CYS A 45 -8.99 8.28 6.27
N GLY A 46 -8.92 7.36 5.31
CA GLY A 46 -8.63 7.67 3.90
C GLY A 46 -7.26 7.24 3.38
N LYS A 47 -6.41 6.55 4.14
CA LYS A 47 -5.03 6.14 3.74
C LYS A 47 -4.97 5.41 2.40
N SER A 48 -5.66 4.29 2.28
CA SER A 48 -5.67 3.51 1.02
C SER A 48 -6.36 4.27 -0.11
N THR A 49 -7.32 5.18 0.20
CA THR A 49 -7.94 6.06 -0.79
C THR A 49 -6.91 7.08 -1.30
N LEU A 50 -6.15 7.71 -0.41
CA LEU A 50 -5.06 8.62 -0.78
C LEU A 50 -4.03 7.90 -1.66
N LEU A 51 -3.59 6.71 -1.24
CA LEU A 51 -2.63 5.92 -2.01
C LEU A 51 -3.15 5.59 -3.43
N ARG A 52 -4.44 5.21 -3.56
CA ARG A 52 -5.05 4.94 -4.88
C ARG A 52 -5.10 6.17 -5.79
N HIS A 53 -5.22 7.37 -5.22
CA HIS A 53 -5.09 8.60 -6.00
C HIS A 53 -3.66 8.84 -6.43
N ILE A 54 -2.69 8.68 -5.50
CA ILE A 54 -1.27 8.86 -5.79
C ILE A 54 -0.80 7.93 -6.92
N ILE A 55 -1.18 6.66 -6.91
CA ILE A 55 -0.78 5.70 -7.98
C ILE A 55 -1.66 5.80 -9.25
N GLY A 56 -2.59 6.75 -9.32
CA GLY A 56 -3.42 7.01 -10.48
C GLY A 56 -4.47 5.93 -10.79
N VAL A 57 -4.85 5.09 -9.80
CA VAL A 57 -5.93 4.09 -9.94
C VAL A 57 -7.30 4.76 -9.77
N MET A 58 -7.34 5.88 -9.06
CA MET A 58 -8.57 6.62 -8.80
C MET A 58 -8.37 8.09 -9.12
N LYS A 59 -9.30 8.69 -9.89
CA LYS A 59 -9.30 10.14 -10.13
C LYS A 59 -9.90 10.89 -8.94
N PRO A 60 -9.30 12.00 -8.50
CA PRO A 60 -9.85 12.83 -7.42
C PRO A 60 -11.12 13.56 -7.86
N THR A 61 -11.86 14.13 -6.89
CA THR A 61 -12.94 15.07 -7.17
C THR A 61 -12.40 16.43 -7.59
N SER A 62 -11.30 16.86 -6.96
CA SER A 62 -10.49 18.03 -7.31
C SER A 62 -9.10 17.90 -6.74
N GLY A 63 -8.21 18.81 -7.15
CA GLY A 63 -6.78 18.75 -6.83
C GLY A 63 -5.99 17.97 -7.85
N SER A 64 -4.67 17.90 -7.67
CA SER A 64 -3.75 17.27 -8.59
C SER A 64 -2.74 16.37 -7.89
N VAL A 65 -2.21 15.40 -8.64
CA VAL A 65 -1.12 14.53 -8.22
C VAL A 65 -0.07 14.50 -9.32
N LYS A 66 1.17 14.79 -8.94
CA LYS A 66 2.33 14.62 -9.82
C LYS A 66 3.24 13.52 -9.29
N ILE A 67 3.77 12.71 -10.20
CA ILE A 67 4.82 11.72 -9.92
C ILE A 67 5.95 12.00 -10.92
N PHE A 68 7.17 12.19 -10.41
CA PHE A 68 8.35 12.54 -11.21
C PHE A 68 8.13 13.78 -12.10
N GLY A 69 7.32 14.74 -11.65
CA GLY A 69 6.95 15.94 -12.40
C GLY A 69 5.75 15.79 -13.33
N ASP A 70 5.35 14.57 -13.70
CA ASP A 70 4.20 14.31 -14.56
C ASP A 70 2.88 14.39 -13.78
N GLU A 71 1.93 15.20 -14.24
CA GLU A 71 0.61 15.32 -13.62
C GLU A 71 -0.30 14.15 -13.97
N ILE A 72 -0.25 13.07 -13.18
CA ILE A 72 -0.96 11.81 -13.44
C ILE A 72 -2.48 11.93 -13.43
N THR A 73 -3.03 12.96 -12.80
CA THR A 73 -4.49 13.23 -12.81
C THR A 73 -5.00 13.64 -14.19
N ALA A 74 -4.14 14.20 -15.02
CA ALA A 74 -4.44 14.61 -16.39
C ALA A 74 -4.11 13.53 -17.44
N LEU A 75 -3.20 12.58 -17.10
CA LEU A 75 -2.76 11.54 -18.04
C LEU A 75 -3.85 10.52 -18.34
N ASN A 76 -3.72 9.89 -19.49
CA ASN A 76 -4.58 8.79 -19.93
C ASN A 76 -3.74 7.55 -20.30
N GLY A 77 -4.39 6.40 -20.38
CA GLY A 77 -3.92 5.12 -20.91
C GLY A 77 -2.39 4.96 -20.96
N ARG A 78 -1.80 5.13 -22.15
CA ARG A 78 -0.36 4.87 -22.38
C ARG A 78 0.57 5.84 -21.66
N GLU A 79 0.15 7.06 -21.44
CA GLU A 79 0.97 8.09 -20.76
C GLU A 79 1.15 7.74 -19.28
N ILE A 80 0.09 7.34 -18.59
CA ILE A 80 0.17 6.93 -17.19
C ILE A 80 0.95 5.62 -17.02
N ASP A 81 0.92 4.73 -18.03
CA ASP A 81 1.68 3.48 -17.99
C ASP A 81 3.20 3.73 -18.06
N ALA A 82 3.64 4.78 -18.75
CA ALA A 82 5.05 5.20 -18.75
C ALA A 82 5.50 5.62 -17.34
N VAL A 83 4.66 6.36 -16.60
CA VAL A 83 4.96 6.74 -15.22
C VAL A 83 4.95 5.52 -14.29
N ARG A 84 3.98 4.61 -14.47
CA ARG A 84 3.83 3.39 -13.64
C ARG A 84 5.03 2.44 -13.75
N ARG A 85 5.75 2.40 -14.85
CA ARG A 85 6.97 1.59 -15.00
C ARG A 85 8.10 2.04 -14.07
N ARG A 86 8.09 3.30 -13.60
CA ARG A 86 9.10 3.89 -12.74
C ARG A 86 8.83 3.67 -11.25
N PHE A 87 7.66 3.14 -10.88
CA PHE A 87 7.36 2.81 -9.51
C PHE A 87 6.86 1.37 -9.33
N GLY A 88 7.18 0.77 -8.20
CA GLY A 88 6.66 -0.52 -7.76
C GLY A 88 5.47 -0.36 -6.81
N MET A 89 4.58 -1.37 -6.78
CA MET A 89 3.45 -1.41 -5.85
C MET A 89 3.38 -2.75 -5.13
N LEU A 90 3.50 -2.72 -3.80
CA LEU A 90 3.24 -3.84 -2.92
C LEU A 90 1.85 -3.69 -2.30
N PHE A 91 0.93 -4.55 -2.68
CA PHE A 91 -0.43 -4.60 -2.15
C PHE A 91 -0.50 -5.41 -0.85
N GLN A 92 -1.45 -5.12 0.00
CA GLN A 92 -1.66 -5.74 1.31
C GLN A 92 -1.63 -7.27 1.31
N SER A 93 -2.26 -7.91 0.32
CA SER A 93 -2.28 -9.38 0.16
C SER A 93 -1.13 -9.93 -0.69
N GLY A 94 -0.18 -9.07 -1.14
CA GLY A 94 0.78 -9.41 -2.18
C GLY A 94 0.20 -9.40 -3.60
N ALA A 95 -1.12 -9.54 -3.75
CA ALA A 95 -1.88 -9.55 -5.01
C ALA A 95 -1.25 -10.45 -6.09
N LEU A 96 -0.82 -11.65 -5.71
CA LEU A 96 -0.27 -12.63 -6.65
C LEU A 96 -1.37 -13.27 -7.49
N LEU A 97 -1.08 -13.50 -8.76
CA LEU A 97 -1.94 -14.25 -9.65
C LEU A 97 -1.84 -15.74 -9.30
N ALA A 98 -2.94 -16.34 -8.84
CA ALA A 98 -2.98 -17.71 -8.34
C ALA A 98 -2.69 -18.76 -9.43
N SER A 99 -2.93 -18.43 -10.69
CA SER A 99 -2.65 -19.28 -11.85
C SER A 99 -1.16 -19.35 -12.22
N LEU A 100 -0.37 -18.35 -11.80
CA LEU A 100 1.05 -18.25 -12.08
C LEU A 100 1.88 -18.81 -10.93
N THR A 101 3.10 -19.29 -11.23
CA THR A 101 4.08 -19.65 -10.21
C THR A 101 4.64 -18.39 -9.51
N VAL A 102 5.44 -18.59 -8.49
CA VAL A 102 6.19 -17.51 -7.80
C VAL A 102 7.09 -16.78 -8.80
N GLY A 103 7.89 -17.51 -9.58
CA GLY A 103 8.76 -16.93 -10.60
C GLY A 103 7.99 -16.20 -11.68
N GLU A 104 6.92 -16.78 -12.21
CA GLU A 104 6.05 -16.15 -13.23
C GLU A 104 5.39 -14.87 -12.71
N ASN A 105 5.00 -14.81 -11.42
CA ASN A 105 4.50 -13.58 -10.81
C ASN A 105 5.53 -12.47 -10.80
N VAL A 106 6.80 -12.78 -10.48
CA VAL A 106 7.90 -11.80 -10.48
C VAL A 106 8.29 -11.39 -11.91
N ALA A 107 8.25 -12.34 -12.85
CA ALA A 107 8.54 -12.09 -14.28
C ALA A 107 7.52 -11.17 -14.97
N LEU A 108 6.28 -11.12 -14.46
CA LEU A 108 5.16 -10.47 -15.15
C LEU A 108 5.42 -9.02 -15.59
N PRO A 109 5.97 -8.10 -14.73
CA PRO A 109 6.30 -6.75 -15.15
C PRO A 109 7.37 -6.70 -16.25
N LEU A 110 8.37 -7.57 -16.19
CA LEU A 110 9.44 -7.65 -17.18
C LEU A 110 8.88 -8.04 -18.56
N LEU A 111 8.08 -9.11 -18.60
CA LEU A 111 7.44 -9.60 -19.81
C LEU A 111 6.47 -8.59 -20.45
N GLN A 112 5.85 -7.73 -19.63
CA GLN A 112 4.89 -6.74 -20.11
C GLN A 112 5.54 -5.43 -20.57
N HIS A 113 6.72 -5.09 -20.05
CA HIS A 113 7.27 -3.75 -20.19
C HIS A 113 8.68 -3.70 -20.78
N THR A 114 9.29 -4.84 -21.11
CA THR A 114 10.62 -4.93 -21.71
C THR A 114 10.63 -5.92 -22.87
N ASP A 115 11.64 -5.81 -23.71
CA ASP A 115 11.91 -6.74 -24.81
C ASP A 115 13.02 -7.76 -24.45
N MET A 116 13.19 -8.06 -23.15
CA MET A 116 14.20 -8.98 -22.63
C MET A 116 13.98 -10.41 -23.13
N THR A 117 15.05 -11.14 -23.32
CA THR A 117 15.02 -12.58 -23.61
C THR A 117 14.52 -13.37 -22.38
N ALA A 118 14.09 -14.61 -22.60
CA ALA A 118 13.65 -15.47 -21.49
C ALA A 118 14.77 -15.73 -20.45
N GLU A 119 16.03 -15.79 -20.91
CA GLU A 119 17.19 -15.98 -20.04
C GLU A 119 17.44 -14.75 -19.15
N GLU A 120 17.44 -13.55 -19.73
CA GLU A 120 17.57 -12.29 -18.99
C GLU A 120 16.44 -12.11 -17.94
N VAL A 121 15.21 -12.44 -18.32
CA VAL A 121 14.06 -12.42 -17.39
C VAL A 121 14.27 -13.39 -16.24
N GLN A 122 14.74 -14.62 -16.52
CA GLN A 122 14.97 -15.64 -15.49
C GLN A 122 16.07 -15.21 -14.51
N ASP A 123 17.13 -14.58 -15.01
CA ASP A 123 18.23 -14.08 -14.17
C ASP A 123 17.73 -13.00 -13.20
N ILE A 124 16.95 -12.03 -13.69
CA ILE A 124 16.34 -10.98 -12.85
C ILE A 124 15.39 -11.60 -11.82
N VAL A 125 14.53 -12.53 -12.24
CA VAL A 125 13.61 -13.22 -11.33
C VAL A 125 14.38 -13.90 -10.19
N THR A 126 15.43 -14.63 -10.51
CA THR A 126 16.28 -15.31 -9.53
C THR A 126 16.91 -14.31 -8.57
N GLN A 127 17.46 -13.20 -9.09
CA GLN A 127 18.05 -12.14 -8.29
C GLN A 127 17.03 -11.51 -7.34
N LYS A 128 15.83 -11.17 -7.83
CA LYS A 128 14.79 -10.53 -7.01
C LYS A 128 14.23 -11.48 -5.94
N LEU A 129 14.08 -12.77 -6.25
CA LEU A 129 13.69 -13.77 -5.26
C LEU A 129 14.77 -14.02 -4.21
N GLN A 130 16.04 -14.03 -4.61
CA GLN A 130 17.16 -14.11 -3.68
C GLN A 130 17.19 -12.90 -2.72
N MET A 131 16.97 -11.68 -3.24
CA MET A 131 16.90 -10.44 -2.45
C MET A 131 15.86 -10.52 -1.31
N VAL A 132 14.74 -11.17 -1.55
CA VAL A 132 13.68 -11.36 -0.53
C VAL A 132 13.78 -12.69 0.21
N GLY A 133 14.88 -13.45 0.06
CA GLY A 133 15.14 -14.71 0.75
C GLY A 133 14.21 -15.85 0.32
N LEU A 134 13.87 -15.91 -0.98
CA LEU A 134 12.98 -16.93 -1.57
C LEU A 134 13.66 -17.66 -2.74
N ASN A 135 14.96 -17.87 -2.68
CA ASN A 135 15.68 -18.66 -3.66
C ASN A 135 15.23 -20.13 -3.62
N GLY A 136 14.96 -20.73 -4.79
CA GLY A 136 14.49 -22.11 -4.93
C GLY A 136 12.96 -22.30 -4.80
N PHE A 137 12.19 -21.21 -4.68
CA PHE A 137 10.73 -21.24 -4.60
C PHE A 137 10.04 -20.86 -5.93
N GLU A 138 10.79 -20.68 -7.01
CA GLU A 138 10.34 -20.14 -8.30
C GLU A 138 9.17 -20.92 -8.90
N ASN A 139 9.19 -22.26 -8.74
CA ASN A 139 8.23 -23.16 -9.37
C ASN A 139 6.96 -23.40 -8.54
N LEU A 140 6.90 -22.92 -7.29
CA LEU A 140 5.74 -23.09 -6.44
C LEU A 140 4.61 -22.12 -6.84
N LYS A 141 3.37 -22.53 -6.55
CA LYS A 141 2.19 -21.68 -6.69
C LYS A 141 1.96 -20.83 -5.43
N PRO A 142 1.25 -19.70 -5.52
CA PRO A 142 0.90 -18.90 -4.35
C PRO A 142 0.14 -19.67 -3.24
N ALA A 143 -0.58 -20.72 -3.59
CA ALA A 143 -1.28 -21.57 -2.64
C ALA A 143 -0.34 -22.49 -1.81
N GLU A 144 0.88 -22.73 -2.29
CA GLU A 144 1.85 -23.65 -1.68
C GLU A 144 2.83 -22.92 -0.74
N ILE A 145 2.72 -21.60 -0.63
CA ILE A 145 3.60 -20.76 0.19
C ILE A 145 2.82 -20.02 1.29
N SER A 146 3.52 -19.65 2.36
CA SER A 146 2.94 -18.94 3.51
C SER A 146 2.49 -17.50 3.15
N GLY A 147 1.67 -16.88 4.01
CA GLY A 147 1.26 -15.49 3.85
C GLY A 147 2.43 -14.51 3.78
N GLY A 148 3.43 -14.71 4.64
CA GLY A 148 4.67 -13.91 4.64
C GLY A 148 5.50 -14.10 3.37
N MET A 149 5.58 -15.34 2.87
CA MET A 149 6.25 -15.60 1.58
C MET A 149 5.50 -14.91 0.44
N ARG A 150 4.16 -14.96 0.40
CA ARG A 150 3.38 -14.25 -0.64
C ARG A 150 3.67 -12.75 -0.66
N LYS A 151 3.81 -12.10 0.49
CA LYS A 151 4.18 -10.67 0.57
C LYS A 151 5.57 -10.41 0.04
N ARG A 152 6.56 -11.26 0.40
CA ARG A 152 7.93 -11.15 -0.13
C ARG A 152 8.00 -11.37 -1.64
N VAL A 153 7.22 -12.30 -2.20
CA VAL A 153 7.08 -12.43 -3.66
C VAL A 153 6.45 -11.18 -4.28
N GLY A 154 5.42 -10.61 -3.63
CA GLY A 154 4.82 -9.34 -4.04
C GLY A 154 5.83 -8.18 -4.05
N LEU A 155 6.73 -8.14 -3.06
CA LEU A 155 7.83 -7.17 -3.01
C LEU A 155 8.84 -7.42 -4.13
N ALA A 156 9.28 -8.66 -4.36
CA ALA A 156 10.17 -9.02 -5.46
C ALA A 156 9.59 -8.59 -6.82
N ARG A 157 8.29 -8.84 -7.04
CA ARG A 157 7.58 -8.39 -8.24
C ARG A 157 7.54 -6.86 -8.35
N ALA A 158 7.26 -6.15 -7.26
CA ALA A 158 7.24 -4.69 -7.25
C ALA A 158 8.60 -4.08 -7.60
N LEU A 159 9.69 -4.80 -7.31
CA LEU A 159 11.07 -4.40 -7.58
C LEU A 159 11.62 -4.90 -8.91
N ALA A 160 10.85 -5.67 -9.69
CA ALA A 160 11.36 -6.36 -10.88
C ALA A 160 11.92 -5.41 -11.95
N LEU A 161 11.35 -4.22 -12.09
CA LEU A 161 11.77 -3.18 -13.04
C LEU A 161 12.78 -2.17 -12.45
N ASP A 162 13.39 -2.44 -11.29
CA ASP A 162 14.28 -1.51 -10.57
C ASP A 162 13.68 -0.11 -10.42
N PRO A 163 12.51 0.02 -9.76
CA PRO A 163 11.80 1.29 -9.68
C PRO A 163 12.55 2.33 -8.82
N GLU A 164 12.32 3.62 -9.11
CA GLU A 164 12.81 4.74 -8.31
C GLU A 164 11.95 5.01 -7.06
N LEU A 165 10.72 4.49 -7.05
CA LEU A 165 9.71 4.72 -6.01
C LEU A 165 8.95 3.42 -5.72
N LEU A 166 8.81 3.08 -4.44
CA LEU A 166 8.03 1.94 -3.98
C LEU A 166 6.82 2.42 -3.17
N PHE A 167 5.64 2.03 -3.57
CA PHE A 167 4.43 2.16 -2.77
C PHE A 167 4.12 0.84 -2.07
N SER A 168 3.75 0.91 -0.78
CA SER A 168 3.37 -0.27 0.00
C SER A 168 2.08 0.01 0.78
N ASP A 169 1.06 -0.81 0.56
CA ASP A 169 -0.21 -0.76 1.31
C ASP A 169 -0.23 -1.90 2.32
N GLU A 170 -0.05 -1.59 3.60
CA GLU A 170 -0.05 -2.52 4.73
C GLU A 170 0.93 -3.71 4.54
N PRO A 171 2.23 -3.47 4.32
CA PRO A 171 3.20 -4.53 3.96
C PRO A 171 3.34 -5.60 5.03
N THR A 172 3.17 -5.26 6.31
CA THR A 172 3.35 -6.16 7.47
C THR A 172 2.05 -6.73 8.03
N SER A 173 0.89 -6.26 7.55
CA SER A 173 -0.42 -6.71 8.05
C SER A 173 -0.59 -8.23 8.01
N GLY A 174 -0.98 -8.83 9.15
CA GLY A 174 -1.20 -10.28 9.28
C GLY A 174 0.09 -11.12 9.30
N LEU A 175 1.25 -10.51 9.48
CA LEU A 175 2.51 -11.20 9.74
C LEU A 175 2.76 -11.28 11.26
N ASP A 176 3.49 -12.32 11.67
CA ASP A 176 4.05 -12.37 13.03
C ASP A 176 5.17 -11.33 13.22
N PRO A 177 5.56 -11.01 14.46
CA PRO A 177 6.56 -9.96 14.74
C PRO A 177 7.93 -10.20 14.09
N ILE A 178 8.34 -11.47 13.93
CA ILE A 178 9.64 -11.81 13.32
C ILE A 178 9.58 -11.53 11.82
N MET A 179 8.51 -11.96 11.16
CA MET A 179 8.32 -11.71 9.73
C MET A 179 8.10 -10.22 9.42
N THR A 180 7.42 -9.48 10.30
CA THR A 180 7.34 -8.02 10.24
C THR A 180 8.73 -7.40 10.25
N ALA A 181 9.60 -7.79 11.19
CA ALA A 181 10.96 -7.30 11.28
C ALA A 181 11.81 -7.64 10.03
N VAL A 182 11.57 -8.78 9.40
CA VAL A 182 12.24 -9.15 8.13
C VAL A 182 11.82 -8.22 7.00
N VAL A 183 10.52 -7.93 6.85
CA VAL A 183 10.01 -7.01 5.80
C VAL A 183 10.50 -5.58 6.04
N ASP A 184 10.49 -5.11 7.30
CA ASP A 184 11.02 -3.80 7.68
C ASP A 184 12.52 -3.68 7.33
N LYS A 185 13.31 -4.70 7.68
CA LYS A 185 14.75 -4.73 7.37
C LYS A 185 14.98 -4.66 5.86
N LEU A 186 14.25 -5.45 5.06
CA LEU A 186 14.33 -5.39 3.59
C LEU A 186 13.98 -3.99 3.07
N THR A 187 12.94 -3.35 3.62
CA THR A 187 12.56 -1.99 3.25
C THR A 187 13.69 -0.99 3.53
N LEU A 188 14.32 -1.08 4.72
CA LEU A 188 15.45 -0.23 5.09
C LEU A 188 16.68 -0.47 4.20
N GLU A 189 17.03 -1.73 3.92
CA GLU A 189 18.15 -2.05 3.05
C GLU A 189 17.96 -1.49 1.63
N LEU A 190 16.74 -1.57 1.10
CA LEU A 190 16.40 -1.02 -0.21
C LEU A 190 16.44 0.51 -0.24
N THR A 191 15.92 1.19 0.79
CA THR A 191 15.86 2.65 0.81
C THR A 191 17.22 3.28 1.11
N HIS A 192 18.03 2.69 2.00
CA HIS A 192 19.36 3.21 2.33
C HIS A 192 20.43 2.81 1.30
N GLY A 193 20.34 1.60 0.73
CA GLY A 193 21.37 1.06 -0.16
C GLY A 193 21.26 1.48 -1.63
N SER A 194 20.04 1.77 -2.12
CA SER A 194 19.78 2.01 -3.55
C SER A 194 19.09 3.34 -3.87
N ASN A 195 19.03 4.28 -2.93
CA ASN A 195 18.30 5.55 -3.08
C ASN A 195 16.81 5.38 -3.47
N LEU A 196 16.23 4.22 -3.19
CA LEU A 196 14.82 3.96 -3.42
C LEU A 196 14.00 4.87 -2.51
N THR A 197 13.05 5.60 -3.08
CA THR A 197 12.06 6.34 -2.32
C THR A 197 10.92 5.39 -1.95
N ALA A 198 10.40 5.46 -0.73
CA ALA A 198 9.28 4.62 -0.32
C ALA A 198 8.12 5.43 0.27
N VAL A 199 6.90 5.04 -0.08
CA VAL A 199 5.66 5.52 0.56
C VAL A 199 4.94 4.30 1.12
N VAL A 200 4.85 4.23 2.44
CA VAL A 200 4.28 3.08 3.15
C VAL A 200 3.02 3.52 3.89
N VAL A 201 1.91 2.88 3.61
CA VAL A 201 0.67 3.00 4.38
C VAL A 201 0.64 1.89 5.41
N THR A 202 0.53 2.20 6.70
CA THR A 202 0.41 1.19 7.75
C THR A 202 -0.32 1.71 8.99
N HIS A 203 -0.86 0.80 9.77
CA HIS A 203 -1.35 1.02 11.12
C HIS A 203 -0.46 0.35 12.20
N ASP A 204 0.59 -0.38 11.78
CA ASP A 204 1.57 -0.97 12.69
C ASP A 204 2.61 0.09 13.10
N MET A 205 2.44 0.62 14.30
CA MET A 205 3.31 1.68 14.81
C MET A 205 4.74 1.22 15.04
N THR A 206 4.95 -0.05 15.43
CA THR A 206 6.30 -0.60 15.62
C THR A 206 7.07 -0.59 14.31
N SER A 207 6.46 -1.07 13.23
CA SER A 207 7.02 -1.02 11.88
C SER A 207 7.20 0.43 11.42
N ALA A 208 6.16 1.27 11.56
CA ALA A 208 6.18 2.67 11.15
C ALA A 208 7.38 3.44 11.72
N PHE A 209 7.58 3.37 13.05
CA PHE A 209 8.70 4.04 13.71
C PHE A 209 10.07 3.47 13.37
N ARG A 210 10.13 2.20 12.93
CA ARG A 210 11.38 1.55 12.54
C ARG A 210 11.86 2.00 11.17
N ILE A 211 10.93 2.16 10.20
CA ILE A 211 11.30 2.37 8.80
C ILE A 211 11.19 3.83 8.33
N ALA A 212 10.42 4.67 9.01
CA ALA A 212 10.14 6.03 8.56
C ALA A 212 11.36 6.95 8.68
N THR A 213 11.60 7.76 7.65
CA THR A 213 12.38 9.01 7.76
C THR A 213 11.47 10.20 8.06
N ARG A 214 10.22 10.12 7.59
CA ARG A 214 9.15 11.09 7.89
C ARG A 214 7.81 10.36 7.97
N MET A 215 6.93 10.88 8.82
CA MET A 215 5.61 10.32 9.07
C MET A 215 4.53 11.38 8.85
N ILE A 216 3.38 10.93 8.35
CA ILE A 216 2.16 11.73 8.22
C ILE A 216 1.04 10.95 8.89
N MET A 217 0.29 11.60 9.78
CA MET A 217 -0.91 11.03 10.36
C MET A 217 -2.15 11.64 9.72
N LEU A 218 -3.04 10.77 9.21
CA LEU A 218 -4.34 11.17 8.68
C LEU A 218 -5.43 11.00 9.74
N GLY A 219 -6.26 12.04 9.88
CA GLY A 219 -7.49 12.01 10.66
C GLY A 219 -8.61 12.67 9.87
N ARG A 220 -9.79 12.01 9.82
CA ARG A 220 -11.02 12.54 9.15
C ARG A 220 -10.79 13.09 7.74
N GLY A 221 -9.92 12.42 6.97
CA GLY A 221 -9.62 12.78 5.59
C GLY A 221 -8.62 13.91 5.39
N SER A 222 -8.01 14.43 6.46
CA SER A 222 -7.00 15.50 6.43
C SER A 222 -5.71 15.05 7.13
N ILE A 223 -4.62 15.76 6.90
CA ILE A 223 -3.37 15.58 7.66
C ILE A 223 -3.54 16.28 9.00
N ILE A 224 -3.40 15.54 10.11
CA ILE A 224 -3.47 16.07 11.48
C ILE A 224 -2.08 16.26 12.10
N ALA A 225 -1.09 15.47 11.66
CA ALA A 225 0.29 15.65 12.07
C ALA A 225 1.25 15.20 10.98
N GLN A 226 2.42 15.81 10.91
CA GLN A 226 3.54 15.38 10.07
C GLN A 226 4.87 15.79 10.73
N GLY A 227 5.90 14.97 10.52
CA GLY A 227 7.23 15.24 11.07
C GLY A 227 8.12 14.00 11.01
N THR A 228 9.30 14.10 11.60
CA THR A 228 10.19 12.96 11.86
C THR A 228 9.56 12.00 12.89
N PRO A 229 10.02 10.75 12.97
CA PRO A 229 9.54 9.81 14.02
C PRO A 229 9.61 10.38 15.43
N ASP A 230 10.66 11.14 15.77
CA ASP A 230 10.81 11.75 17.09
C ASP A 230 9.82 12.90 17.33
N GLU A 231 9.56 13.75 16.32
CA GLU A 231 8.56 14.81 16.40
C GLU A 231 7.14 14.23 16.56
N ILE A 232 6.82 13.14 15.86
CA ILE A 232 5.54 12.46 16.03
C ILE A 232 5.42 11.83 17.43
N ARG A 233 6.48 11.19 17.93
CA ARG A 233 6.50 10.56 19.27
C ARG A 233 6.30 11.58 20.39
N THR A 234 6.85 12.78 20.22
CA THR A 234 6.77 13.86 21.22
C THR A 234 5.68 14.90 20.91
N SER A 235 4.80 14.61 19.97
CA SER A 235 3.71 15.50 19.59
C SER A 235 2.82 15.82 20.80
N PRO A 236 2.47 17.09 21.05
CA PRO A 236 1.53 17.46 22.10
C PRO A 236 0.06 17.20 21.73
N ASP A 237 -0.22 16.80 20.49
CA ASP A 237 -1.58 16.56 20.02
C ASP A 237 -2.14 15.28 20.63
N PRO A 238 -3.27 15.33 21.37
CA PRO A 238 -3.83 14.17 22.04
C PRO A 238 -4.38 13.11 21.06
N GLU A 239 -4.82 13.47 19.84
CA GLU A 239 -5.23 12.48 18.83
C GLU A 239 -4.02 11.68 18.35
N VAL A 240 -2.87 12.33 18.18
CA VAL A 240 -1.61 11.68 17.81
C VAL A 240 -1.17 10.73 18.91
N GLN A 241 -1.15 11.19 20.17
CA GLN A 241 -0.72 10.38 21.33
C GLN A 241 -1.63 9.17 21.53
N GLN A 242 -2.94 9.35 21.45
CA GLN A 242 -3.90 8.25 21.54
C GLN A 242 -3.60 7.19 20.48
N PHE A 243 -3.37 7.60 19.24
CA PHE A 243 -3.15 6.67 18.14
C PHE A 243 -1.83 5.90 18.27
N ILE A 244 -0.71 6.59 18.53
CA ILE A 244 0.61 5.94 18.59
C ILE A 244 0.78 5.04 19.81
N ASN A 245 0.08 5.33 20.93
CA ASN A 245 0.10 4.53 22.15
C ASN A 245 -0.97 3.41 22.15
N GLY A 246 -1.94 3.46 21.21
CA GLY A 246 -3.03 2.50 21.14
C GLY A 246 -4.01 2.63 22.31
N GLU A 247 -4.23 3.85 22.81
CA GLU A 247 -5.12 4.11 23.93
C GLU A 247 -6.59 3.98 23.50
N PRO A 248 -7.42 3.22 24.24
CA PRO A 248 -8.82 3.04 23.87
C PRO A 248 -9.66 4.31 24.10
N ASP A 249 -9.29 5.11 25.10
CA ASP A 249 -9.99 6.33 25.47
C ASP A 249 -9.23 7.56 24.97
N GLY A 250 -9.94 8.54 24.40
CA GLY A 250 -9.31 9.77 23.90
C GLY A 250 -10.18 10.51 22.89
N PRO A 251 -9.62 11.55 22.24
CA PRO A 251 -10.35 12.40 21.31
C PRO A 251 -10.75 11.69 19.99
N MET A 252 -10.15 10.53 19.68
CA MET A 252 -10.58 9.68 18.58
C MET A 252 -11.62 8.68 19.09
N PRO A 253 -12.92 8.99 19.11
CA PRO A 253 -13.92 8.06 19.61
C PRO A 253 -14.01 6.84 18.70
N LEU A 254 -14.10 5.64 19.30
CA LEU A 254 -14.53 4.42 18.63
C LEU A 254 -16.04 4.55 18.31
N ASN A 255 -16.38 5.38 17.34
CA ASN A 255 -17.75 5.47 16.85
C ASN A 255 -18.07 4.21 16.06
N LEU A 256 -18.52 3.18 16.75
CA LEU A 256 -19.32 2.08 16.19
C LEU A 256 -20.77 2.53 16.00
N SER A 257 -21.01 3.77 15.53
CA SER A 257 -22.36 4.21 15.20
C SER A 257 -22.83 3.47 13.94
N GLN A 258 -24.06 2.95 13.98
CA GLN A 258 -24.70 2.24 12.87
C GLN A 258 -24.74 3.08 11.57
N ASP A 259 -24.56 4.38 11.65
CA ASP A 259 -24.53 5.30 10.52
C ASP A 259 -23.30 5.11 9.61
N ASP A 260 -22.19 4.57 10.11
CA ASP A 260 -21.02 4.26 9.30
C ASP A 260 -21.21 3.01 8.40
N HIS A 261 -22.14 2.11 8.76
CA HIS A 261 -22.47 0.92 7.97
C HIS A 261 -23.54 1.20 6.88
N ALA A 262 -24.25 2.31 6.96
CA ALA A 262 -25.32 2.62 6.02
C ALA A 262 -24.86 3.08 4.62
N HIS A 263 -23.55 3.20 4.38
CA HIS A 263 -23.01 3.75 3.14
C HIS A 263 -22.07 2.82 2.35
N HIS A 264 -22.22 1.49 2.50
CA HIS A 264 -21.74 0.53 1.50
C HIS A 264 -22.90 0.13 0.57
N PRO A 265 -23.05 0.71 -0.64
CA PRO A 265 -24.17 0.44 -1.52
C PRO A 265 -24.07 -0.90 -2.29
N HIS A 266 -23.28 -1.84 -1.88
CA HIS A 266 -23.23 -3.15 -2.52
C HIS A 266 -22.87 -4.26 -1.52
N VAL A 267 -23.82 -4.67 -0.70
CA VAL A 267 -24.17 -6.08 -0.43
C VAL A 267 -25.56 -6.05 0.21
N LYS A 268 -26.62 -6.16 -0.59
CA LYS A 268 -27.90 -6.63 -0.07
C LYS A 268 -27.67 -8.07 0.39
N ALA A 269 -27.55 -8.27 1.69
CA ALA A 269 -27.65 -9.59 2.29
C ALA A 269 -29.01 -10.17 1.85
N ARG A 270 -28.97 -11.19 1.00
CA ARG A 270 -30.16 -12.03 0.78
C ARG A 270 -30.50 -12.67 2.13
N PRO A 271 -31.75 -12.57 2.59
CA PRO A 271 -32.16 -13.29 3.79
C PRO A 271 -31.91 -14.78 3.56
N LEU A 272 -31.22 -15.40 4.49
CA LEU A 272 -31.11 -16.85 4.58
C LEU A 272 -32.52 -17.41 4.72
N VAL A 273 -33.05 -17.92 3.61
CA VAL A 273 -34.31 -18.71 3.61
C VAL A 273 -34.00 -19.95 4.43
N SER A 274 -34.61 -20.05 5.61
CA SER A 274 -34.51 -21.20 6.49
C SER A 274 -35.01 -22.44 5.75
N ALA A 275 -34.11 -23.28 5.34
CA ALA A 275 -34.41 -24.61 4.83
C ALA A 275 -34.81 -25.54 5.99
N ARG A 276 -35.96 -25.25 6.63
CA ARG A 276 -36.67 -26.24 7.43
C ARG A 276 -37.90 -26.66 6.63
N HIS A 277 -37.97 -27.91 6.27
CA HIS A 277 -39.02 -28.74 5.66
C HIS A 277 -38.72 -29.18 4.23
N ARG A 278 -38.12 -30.36 4.13
CA ARG A 278 -38.57 -31.49 3.28
C ARG A 278 -37.54 -32.62 3.27
N PHE A 279 -37.54 -33.42 4.34
CA PHE A 279 -37.15 -34.80 4.26
C PHE A 279 -38.18 -35.61 5.05
N ARG A 280 -39.22 -36.03 4.38
CA ARG A 280 -40.06 -37.21 4.77
C ARG A 280 -40.38 -38.00 3.53
N HIS A 281 -40.03 -39.25 3.63
CA HIS A 281 -40.51 -40.40 2.85
C HIS A 281 -39.99 -40.58 1.42
N LYS A 282 -39.03 -41.53 1.24
CA LYS A 282 -39.32 -42.85 0.63
C LYS A 282 -38.05 -43.68 0.56
N ILE A 283 -38.02 -44.71 1.38
CA ILE A 283 -37.26 -45.95 1.15
C ILE A 283 -38.31 -47.04 1.13
N PRO A 284 -38.29 -47.96 0.15
CA PRO A 284 -38.32 -49.36 0.49
C PRO A 284 -36.92 -49.92 0.49
#